data_969c149649c7255e2c8bb082cdb5c3e2
#
_entry.id   969c149649c7255e2c8bb082cdb5c3e2
#
_cell.length_a   1.000
_cell.length_b   1.000
_cell.length_c   1.000
_cell.angle_alpha   90.00
_cell.angle_beta   90.00
_cell.angle_gamma   90.00
#
_symmetry.space_group_name_H-M   'P 1'
#
loop_
_entity.id
_entity.type
_entity.pdbx_description
1 polymer ?
#
loop_
_entity_poly.entity_id
_entity_poly.type
_entity_poly.pdbx_seq_one_letter_code
_entity_poly.pdbx_strand_id
1 'polypeptide(L)'
;LIVVPCVSPWGYETINRWDPLAIDPNRSFYPDSPAPESKLLMDFIGAMQQEFLLHIDLHETTDTDNSEFRPALAARDAIEQKAWEIPDGFYLVADAKAPHLPLQQAIINEVKKVTHIAPTDENGLIIGAEVPSEGVICYDKRKLFLCGGFNNATYCSTTEVYPDSPTATPEICNRAQVAAVEGALQHLLK
;
A
#
# COMPACT_ATOMS: atom_id res chain seq x y z
N LEU A 1 7.13 -18.10 6.36
CA LEU A 1 6.56 -17.17 5.36
C LEU A 1 5.09 -17.48 5.18
N ILE A 2 4.27 -16.44 5.24
CA ILE A 2 2.84 -16.48 4.91
C ILE A 2 2.66 -15.59 3.70
N VAL A 3 1.92 -16.06 2.71
CA VAL A 3 1.56 -15.32 1.51
C VAL A 3 0.06 -15.37 1.34
N VAL A 4 -0.56 -14.21 1.21
CA VAL A 4 -2.00 -14.05 0.91
C VAL A 4 -2.09 -13.45 -0.49
N PRO A 5 -2.31 -14.26 -1.53
CA PRO A 5 -2.18 -13.81 -2.92
C PRO A 5 -3.20 -12.76 -3.34
N CYS A 6 -4.39 -12.81 -2.76
CA CYS A 6 -5.46 -11.87 -3.06
C CYS A 6 -6.36 -11.70 -1.83
N VAL A 7 -6.38 -10.50 -1.25
CA VAL A 7 -7.21 -10.22 -0.08
C VAL A 7 -8.67 -9.96 -0.49
N SER A 8 -8.90 -9.28 -1.61
CA SER A 8 -10.24 -8.97 -2.12
C SER A 8 -10.48 -9.64 -3.48
N PRO A 9 -10.86 -10.94 -3.51
CA PRO A 9 -11.14 -11.65 -4.77
C PRO A 9 -12.25 -11.00 -5.59
N TRP A 10 -13.31 -10.51 -4.93
CA TRP A 10 -14.40 -9.83 -5.63
C TRP A 10 -13.92 -8.52 -6.29
N GLY A 11 -13.15 -7.70 -5.57
CA GLY A 11 -12.57 -6.48 -6.12
C GLY A 11 -11.65 -6.77 -7.32
N TYR A 12 -10.84 -7.81 -7.22
CA TYR A 12 -9.97 -8.25 -8.31
C TYR A 12 -10.75 -8.68 -9.56
N GLU A 13 -11.77 -9.55 -9.40
CA GLU A 13 -12.57 -10.06 -10.52
C GLU A 13 -13.44 -9.00 -11.18
N THR A 14 -13.86 -7.98 -10.43
CA THR A 14 -14.78 -6.94 -10.92
C THR A 14 -14.09 -5.62 -11.20
N ILE A 15 -12.79 -5.53 -10.94
CA ILE A 15 -12.00 -4.29 -11.06
C ILE A 15 -12.63 -3.16 -10.24
N ASN A 16 -12.91 -3.45 -8.97
CA ASN A 16 -13.50 -2.49 -8.04
C ASN A 16 -12.64 -2.35 -6.78
N ARG A 17 -12.44 -1.12 -6.33
CA ARG A 17 -11.77 -0.85 -5.06
C ARG A 17 -12.63 -1.24 -3.86
N TRP A 18 -13.91 -0.97 -3.91
CA TRP A 18 -14.87 -1.27 -2.84
C TRP A 18 -15.55 -2.62 -3.05
N ASP A 19 -16.02 -3.21 -1.96
CA ASP A 19 -16.89 -4.36 -2.01
C ASP A 19 -18.29 -3.99 -2.57
N PRO A 20 -19.20 -4.97 -2.78
CA PRO A 20 -20.54 -4.70 -3.29
C PRO A 20 -21.40 -3.76 -2.41
N LEU A 21 -20.99 -3.54 -1.16
CA LEU A 21 -21.67 -2.65 -0.21
C LEU A 21 -21.01 -1.26 -0.12
N ALA A 22 -20.10 -0.94 -1.05
CA ALA A 22 -19.31 0.29 -1.08
C ALA A 22 -18.41 0.48 0.16
N ILE A 23 -17.94 -0.64 0.74
CA ILE A 23 -16.99 -0.65 1.84
C ILE A 23 -15.57 -0.79 1.26
N ASP A 24 -14.64 0.03 1.73
CA ASP A 24 -13.22 -0.09 1.38
C ASP A 24 -12.55 -1.12 2.28
N PRO A 25 -12.11 -2.28 1.77
CA PRO A 25 -11.44 -3.30 2.57
C PRO A 25 -10.17 -2.75 3.25
N ASN A 26 -9.41 -1.88 2.54
CA ASN A 26 -8.18 -1.27 3.09
C ASN A 26 -8.45 -0.02 3.94
N ARG A 27 -9.65 0.12 4.47
CA ARG A 27 -10.05 1.05 5.54
C ARG A 27 -10.86 0.32 6.61
N SER A 28 -10.77 -1.01 6.62
CA SER A 28 -11.65 -1.86 7.42
C SER A 28 -10.89 -2.89 8.28
N PHE A 29 -9.58 -2.67 8.52
CA PHE A 29 -8.76 -3.52 9.39
C PHE A 29 -8.89 -3.10 10.85
N TYR A 30 -10.08 -3.32 11.43
CA TYR A 30 -10.41 -3.08 12.84
C TYR A 30 -11.38 -4.15 13.36
N PRO A 31 -11.50 -4.34 14.70
CA PRO A 31 -12.46 -5.27 15.29
C PRO A 31 -13.87 -5.01 14.76
N ASP A 32 -14.63 -6.09 14.52
CA ASP A 32 -16.00 -6.02 13.96
C ASP A 32 -16.08 -5.39 12.57
N SER A 33 -15.03 -5.56 11.79
CA SER A 33 -14.95 -5.08 10.41
C SER A 33 -16.19 -5.45 9.59
N PRO A 34 -16.79 -4.48 8.86
CA PRO A 34 -17.88 -4.76 7.94
C PRO A 34 -17.41 -5.40 6.62
N ALA A 35 -16.10 -5.35 6.32
CA ALA A 35 -15.51 -5.98 5.14
C ALA A 35 -15.16 -7.45 5.46
N PRO A 36 -15.84 -8.43 4.85
CA PRO A 36 -15.63 -9.85 5.14
C PRO A 36 -14.19 -10.30 4.91
N GLU A 37 -13.56 -9.84 3.84
CA GLU A 37 -12.17 -10.16 3.48
C GLU A 37 -11.16 -9.66 4.52
N SER A 38 -11.33 -8.41 4.96
CA SER A 38 -10.45 -7.84 5.99
C SER A 38 -10.62 -8.59 7.32
N LYS A 39 -11.88 -8.91 7.68
CA LYS A 39 -12.17 -9.69 8.88
C LYS A 39 -11.55 -11.09 8.80
N LEU A 40 -11.73 -11.81 7.69
CA LEU A 40 -11.19 -13.16 7.51
C LEU A 40 -9.67 -13.16 7.60
N LEU A 41 -8.99 -12.16 7.03
CA LEU A 41 -7.54 -12.05 7.11
C LEU A 41 -7.08 -11.77 8.55
N MET A 42 -7.75 -10.86 9.26
CA MET A 42 -7.42 -10.59 10.67
C MET A 42 -7.63 -11.83 11.55
N ASP A 43 -8.75 -12.54 11.38
CA ASP A 43 -9.06 -13.75 12.14
C ASP A 43 -8.02 -14.87 11.86
N PHE A 44 -7.65 -15.05 10.58
CA PHE A 44 -6.64 -16.05 10.17
C PHE A 44 -5.26 -15.77 10.78
N ILE A 45 -4.79 -14.53 10.67
CA ILE A 45 -3.49 -14.13 11.22
C ILE A 45 -3.53 -14.16 12.76
N GLY A 46 -4.61 -13.67 13.37
CA GLY A 46 -4.80 -13.68 14.83
C GLY A 46 -4.81 -15.10 15.43
N ALA A 47 -5.43 -16.05 14.74
CA ALA A 47 -5.49 -17.45 15.18
C ALA A 47 -4.11 -18.13 15.24
N MET A 48 -3.12 -17.63 14.51
CA MET A 48 -1.76 -18.17 14.53
C MET A 48 -1.02 -17.89 15.83
N GLN A 49 -1.41 -16.85 16.58
CA GLN A 49 -0.77 -16.41 17.82
C GLN A 49 0.76 -16.28 17.67
N GLN A 50 1.21 -15.76 16.52
CA GLN A 50 2.61 -15.56 16.19
C GLN A 50 2.97 -14.07 16.15
N GLU A 51 4.21 -13.77 16.51
CA GLU A 51 4.82 -12.48 16.23
C GLU A 51 5.43 -12.51 14.83
N PHE A 52 5.22 -11.43 14.09
CA PHE A 52 5.76 -11.28 12.75
C PHE A 52 6.90 -10.27 12.76
N LEU A 53 8.00 -10.64 12.11
CA LEU A 53 9.13 -9.72 11.92
C LEU A 53 8.80 -8.65 10.89
N LEU A 54 8.20 -9.06 9.78
CA LEU A 54 7.93 -8.20 8.61
C LEU A 54 6.51 -8.42 8.09
N HIS A 55 5.83 -7.32 7.78
CA HIS A 55 4.59 -7.28 7.01
C HIS A 55 4.79 -6.38 5.79
N ILE A 56 4.65 -6.94 4.60
CA ILE A 56 4.60 -6.17 3.36
C ILE A 56 3.20 -6.33 2.76
N ASP A 57 2.59 -5.18 2.46
CA ASP A 57 1.28 -5.05 1.83
C ASP A 57 1.50 -4.52 0.41
N LEU A 58 1.18 -5.32 -0.61
CA LEU A 58 1.49 -5.03 -2.01
C LEU A 58 0.30 -4.34 -2.66
N HIS A 59 0.50 -3.10 -3.09
CA HIS A 59 -0.51 -2.25 -3.72
C HIS A 59 -0.07 -1.70 -5.07
N GLU A 60 -1.03 -1.11 -5.73
CA GLU A 60 -0.84 -0.26 -6.90
C GLU A 60 -1.63 1.04 -6.75
N THR A 61 -1.10 2.13 -7.31
CA THR A 61 -1.80 3.40 -7.51
C THR A 61 -2.08 3.55 -9.00
N THR A 62 -3.30 3.93 -9.36
CA THR A 62 -3.73 4.06 -10.76
C THR A 62 -4.41 5.41 -11.00
N ASP A 63 -4.53 5.82 -12.26
CA ASP A 63 -5.26 7.04 -12.65
C ASP A 63 -6.71 7.02 -12.20
N THR A 64 -7.28 5.83 -12.01
CA THR A 64 -8.65 5.66 -11.50
C THR A 64 -8.84 6.17 -10.08
N ASP A 65 -7.77 6.35 -9.31
CA ASP A 65 -7.85 7.00 -8.00
C ASP A 65 -8.42 8.43 -8.10
N ASN A 66 -8.05 9.17 -9.12
CA ASN A 66 -8.56 10.53 -9.35
C ASN A 66 -9.84 10.56 -10.19
N SER A 67 -9.93 9.72 -11.23
CA SER A 67 -11.03 9.78 -12.20
C SER A 67 -12.30 9.09 -11.72
N GLU A 68 -12.20 8.11 -10.84
CA GLU A 68 -13.32 7.28 -10.39
C GLU A 68 -13.46 7.24 -8.87
N PHE A 69 -12.40 6.83 -8.15
CA PHE A 69 -12.50 6.57 -6.72
C PHE A 69 -12.80 7.83 -5.91
N ARG A 70 -12.07 8.93 -6.10
CA ARG A 70 -12.28 10.18 -5.34
C ARG A 70 -13.63 10.81 -5.59
N PRO A 71 -14.12 10.90 -6.85
CA PRO A 71 -15.50 11.37 -7.10
C PRO A 71 -16.54 10.47 -6.42
N ALA A 72 -16.37 9.15 -6.46
CA ALA A 72 -17.27 8.22 -5.80
C ALA A 72 -17.23 8.38 -4.27
N LEU A 73 -16.04 8.54 -3.68
CA LEU A 73 -15.86 8.80 -2.26
C LEU A 73 -16.52 10.12 -1.82
N ALA A 74 -16.32 11.19 -2.60
CA ALA A 74 -16.95 12.48 -2.36
C ALA A 74 -18.47 12.39 -2.40
N ALA A 75 -19.01 11.64 -3.36
CA ALA A 75 -20.46 11.43 -3.49
C ALA A 75 -21.03 10.59 -2.33
N ARG A 76 -20.33 9.52 -1.92
CA ARG A 76 -20.76 8.65 -0.81
C ARG A 76 -20.81 9.39 0.52
N ASP A 77 -19.75 10.14 0.82
CA ASP A 77 -19.56 10.74 2.13
C ASP A 77 -20.06 12.20 2.21
N ALA A 78 -20.49 12.79 1.07
CA ALA A 78 -20.85 14.19 0.92
C ALA A 78 -19.71 15.16 1.38
N ILE A 79 -18.46 14.75 1.16
CA ILE A 79 -17.26 15.52 1.53
C ILE A 79 -16.41 15.70 0.26
N GLU A 80 -16.05 16.97 -0.02
CA GLU A 80 -15.14 17.26 -1.12
C GLU A 80 -13.79 16.58 -0.91
N GLN A 81 -13.32 15.87 -1.95
CA GLN A 81 -12.01 15.21 -1.95
C GLN A 81 -11.02 16.08 -2.71
N LYS A 82 -9.90 16.39 -2.07
CA LYS A 82 -8.81 17.11 -2.76
C LYS A 82 -8.21 16.20 -3.83
N ALA A 83 -8.04 16.76 -5.03
CA ALA A 83 -7.24 16.13 -6.07
C ALA A 83 -5.75 16.39 -5.79
N TRP A 84 -4.90 15.45 -6.14
CA TRP A 84 -3.45 15.59 -6.23
C TRP A 84 -2.97 14.83 -7.46
N GLU A 85 -1.79 15.14 -7.94
CA GLU A 85 -1.19 14.41 -9.05
C GLU A 85 -0.89 12.98 -8.63
N ILE A 86 -1.21 12.01 -9.48
CA ILE A 86 -0.75 10.64 -9.34
C ILE A 86 0.73 10.62 -9.71
N PRO A 87 1.64 10.20 -8.83
CA PRO A 87 3.06 10.23 -9.11
C PRO A 87 3.42 9.09 -10.06
N ASP A 88 4.11 9.42 -11.17
CA ASP A 88 4.62 8.42 -12.10
C ASP A 88 5.82 7.70 -11.50
N GLY A 89 5.60 6.51 -10.96
CA GLY A 89 6.66 5.67 -10.43
C GLY A 89 6.29 4.91 -9.16
N PHE A 90 7.25 4.11 -8.71
CA PHE A 90 7.13 3.32 -7.48
C PHE A 90 7.35 4.17 -6.22
N TYR A 91 6.54 3.98 -5.21
CA TYR A 91 6.78 4.57 -3.88
C TYR A 91 6.35 3.62 -2.75
N LEU A 92 6.69 3.99 -1.52
CA LEU A 92 6.37 3.25 -0.30
C LEU A 92 5.54 4.09 0.65
N VAL A 93 4.64 3.42 1.35
CA VAL A 93 3.96 3.98 2.52
C VAL A 93 4.48 3.27 3.76
N ALA A 94 5.26 3.98 4.57
CA ALA A 94 5.72 3.52 5.88
C ALA A 94 4.68 3.80 6.98
N ASP A 95 4.81 3.14 8.13
CA ASP A 95 4.01 3.49 9.31
C ASP A 95 4.59 4.75 9.98
N ALA A 96 3.79 5.79 10.13
CA ALA A 96 4.22 7.04 10.78
C ALA A 96 4.65 6.85 12.25
N LYS A 97 4.19 5.79 12.93
CA LYS A 97 4.58 5.48 14.31
C LYS A 97 5.90 4.74 14.42
N ALA A 98 6.29 4.00 13.38
CA ALA A 98 7.52 3.24 13.30
C ALA A 98 8.00 3.15 11.84
N PRO A 99 8.50 4.25 11.26
CA PRO A 99 8.77 4.32 9.82
C PRO A 99 9.95 3.45 9.37
N HIS A 100 10.89 3.13 10.27
CA HIS A 100 12.06 2.29 9.95
C HIS A 100 12.72 2.69 8.62
N LEU A 101 13.05 3.96 8.45
CA LEU A 101 13.57 4.52 7.19
C LEU A 101 14.74 3.75 6.58
N PRO A 102 15.68 3.16 7.34
CA PRO A 102 16.72 2.31 6.76
C PRO A 102 16.19 1.10 6.00
N LEU A 103 15.10 0.46 6.49
CA LEU A 103 14.43 -0.63 5.78
C LEU A 103 13.78 -0.10 4.50
N GLN A 104 13.03 0.99 4.59
CA GLN A 104 12.35 1.57 3.42
C GLN A 104 13.37 1.94 2.34
N GLN A 105 14.50 2.53 2.73
CA GLN A 105 15.57 2.87 1.79
C GLN A 105 16.22 1.63 1.16
N ALA A 106 16.35 0.55 1.90
CA ALA A 106 16.85 -0.71 1.34
C ALA A 106 15.90 -1.28 0.28
N ILE A 107 14.59 -1.20 0.52
CA ILE A 107 13.56 -1.57 -0.46
C ILE A 107 13.67 -0.69 -1.72
N ILE A 108 13.68 0.64 -1.55
CA ILE A 108 13.80 1.59 -2.68
C ILE A 108 15.06 1.30 -3.51
N ASN A 109 16.19 1.02 -2.87
CA ASN A 109 17.45 0.75 -3.58
C ASN A 109 17.39 -0.54 -4.45
N GLU A 110 16.65 -1.56 -4.03
CA GLU A 110 16.45 -2.75 -4.86
C GLU A 110 15.45 -2.48 -5.99
N VAL A 111 14.36 -1.78 -5.71
CA VAL A 111 13.35 -1.43 -6.72
C VAL A 111 13.93 -0.54 -7.81
N LYS A 112 14.84 0.38 -7.50
CA LYS A 112 15.55 1.22 -8.49
C LYS A 112 16.29 0.44 -9.58
N LYS A 113 16.63 -0.79 -9.33
CA LYS A 113 17.26 -1.66 -10.33
C LYS A 113 16.26 -2.18 -11.37
N VAL A 114 14.96 -2.03 -11.11
CA VAL A 114 13.87 -2.57 -11.92
C VAL A 114 13.05 -1.46 -12.57
N THR A 115 12.70 -0.42 -11.80
CA THR A 115 11.84 0.67 -12.26
C THR A 115 12.23 1.99 -11.59
N HIS A 116 11.68 3.08 -12.12
CA HIS A 116 11.87 4.41 -11.56
C HIS A 116 11.04 4.62 -10.28
N ILE A 117 11.54 5.52 -9.43
CA ILE A 117 10.88 5.91 -8.19
C ILE A 117 10.03 7.15 -8.45
N ALA A 118 8.85 7.19 -7.85
CA ALA A 118 7.91 8.29 -7.95
C ALA A 118 8.58 9.62 -7.54
N PRO A 119 8.55 10.64 -8.42
CA PRO A 119 9.01 11.97 -8.07
C PRO A 119 8.04 12.64 -7.10
N THR A 120 8.52 13.65 -6.40
CA THR A 120 7.65 14.59 -5.68
C THR A 120 7.00 15.56 -6.65
N ASP A 121 5.84 16.08 -6.27
CA ASP A 121 5.22 17.22 -6.93
C ASP A 121 6.02 18.52 -6.73
N GLU A 122 5.54 19.64 -7.27
CA GLU A 122 6.16 20.97 -7.15
C GLU A 122 6.30 21.47 -5.71
N ASN A 123 5.53 20.92 -4.77
CA ASN A 123 5.58 21.23 -3.34
C ASN A 123 6.46 20.27 -2.55
N GLY A 124 7.11 19.31 -3.21
CA GLY A 124 7.94 18.30 -2.56
C GLY A 124 7.15 17.16 -1.92
N LEU A 125 5.89 16.95 -2.33
CA LEU A 125 4.96 15.95 -1.77
C LEU A 125 4.77 14.79 -2.76
N ILE A 126 4.40 13.63 -2.24
CA ILE A 126 3.83 12.51 -3.00
C ILE A 126 2.40 12.30 -2.51
N ILE A 127 1.43 12.33 -3.41
CA ILE A 127 -0.02 12.25 -3.11
C ILE A 127 -0.46 13.11 -1.91
N GLY A 128 0.10 14.32 -1.81
CA GLY A 128 -0.17 15.28 -0.74
C GLY A 128 0.49 14.98 0.60
N ALA A 129 1.39 14.00 0.70
CA ALA A 129 2.12 13.64 1.91
C ALA A 129 3.60 14.06 1.85
N GLU A 130 4.17 14.43 3.00
CA GLU A 130 5.61 14.70 3.12
C GLU A 130 6.46 13.47 2.81
N VAL A 131 7.63 13.70 2.22
CA VAL A 131 8.56 12.66 1.76
C VAL A 131 9.82 12.68 2.63
N PRO A 132 9.85 11.96 3.75
CA PRO A 132 11.00 11.93 4.67
C PRO A 132 12.24 11.26 4.08
N SER A 133 12.07 10.46 3.04
CA SER A 133 13.13 9.82 2.26
C SER A 133 12.62 9.59 0.84
N GLU A 134 13.52 9.54 -0.14
CA GLU A 134 13.17 9.37 -1.55
C GLU A 134 12.18 8.21 -1.75
N GLY A 135 11.04 8.52 -2.39
CA GLY A 135 10.00 7.55 -2.67
C GLY A 135 9.29 6.96 -1.43
N VAL A 136 9.38 7.62 -0.27
CA VAL A 136 8.77 7.12 0.97
C VAL A 136 7.89 8.21 1.57
N ILE A 137 6.62 7.87 1.79
CA ILE A 137 5.68 8.67 2.59
C ILE A 137 5.30 7.91 3.86
N CYS A 138 4.68 8.59 4.82
CA CYS A 138 4.29 7.97 6.08
C CYS A 138 2.82 8.22 6.40
N TYR A 139 2.07 7.15 6.72
CA TYR A 139 0.73 7.24 7.26
C TYR A 139 0.61 6.55 8.62
N ASP A 140 -0.24 7.07 9.50
CA ASP A 140 -0.65 6.35 10.72
C ASP A 140 -1.59 5.21 10.32
N LYS A 141 -0.99 4.08 9.97
CA LYS A 141 -1.68 2.94 9.36
C LYS A 141 -2.77 2.37 10.26
N ARG A 142 -2.54 2.36 11.58
CA ARG A 142 -3.52 1.86 12.56
C ARG A 142 -4.72 2.80 12.67
N LYS A 143 -4.48 4.10 12.73
CA LYS A 143 -5.55 5.12 12.80
C LYS A 143 -6.41 5.13 11.53
N LEU A 144 -5.81 4.79 10.40
CA LEU A 144 -6.49 4.71 9.10
C LEU A 144 -7.08 3.32 8.80
N PHE A 145 -6.91 2.37 9.71
CA PHE A 145 -7.40 1.00 9.55
C PHE A 145 -6.90 0.30 8.27
N LEU A 146 -5.63 0.55 7.93
CA LEU A 146 -4.99 -0.04 6.76
C LEU A 146 -4.51 -1.47 7.04
N CYS A 147 -4.48 -2.31 6.00
CA CYS A 147 -3.92 -3.66 6.05
C CYS A 147 -2.51 -3.66 6.64
N GLY A 148 -1.63 -2.79 6.16
CA GLY A 148 -0.27 -2.66 6.68
C GLY A 148 -0.15 -2.33 8.16
N GLY A 149 -1.23 -2.02 8.88
CA GLY A 149 -1.21 -1.68 10.30
C GLY A 149 -1.95 -2.64 11.23
N PHE A 150 -2.62 -3.69 10.71
CA PHE A 150 -3.53 -4.51 11.53
C PHE A 150 -2.82 -5.49 12.46
N ASN A 151 -1.64 -5.96 12.12
CA ASN A 151 -0.88 -6.89 12.95
C ASN A 151 0.27 -6.18 13.71
N ASN A 152 0.98 -6.93 14.55
CA ASN A 152 2.06 -6.42 15.39
C ASN A 152 3.46 -6.72 14.78
N ALA A 153 3.58 -6.72 13.45
CA ALA A 153 4.88 -6.88 12.82
C ALA A 153 5.83 -5.75 13.24
N THR A 154 7.07 -6.12 13.56
CA THR A 154 8.10 -5.14 13.95
C THR A 154 8.37 -4.16 12.82
N TYR A 155 8.42 -4.66 11.59
CA TYR A 155 8.65 -3.88 10.38
C TYR A 155 7.44 -3.95 9.47
N CYS A 156 7.09 -2.82 8.88
CA CYS A 156 5.97 -2.75 7.96
C CYS A 156 6.26 -1.82 6.79
N SER A 157 5.84 -2.22 5.61
CA SER A 157 5.83 -1.38 4.41
C SER A 157 4.60 -1.69 3.56
N THR A 158 4.02 -0.68 2.94
CA THR A 158 3.09 -0.85 1.81
C THR A 158 3.81 -0.36 0.57
N THR A 159 3.78 -1.14 -0.49
CA THR A 159 4.37 -0.80 -1.78
C THR A 159 3.29 -0.27 -2.71
N GLU A 160 3.65 0.67 -3.56
CA GLU A 160 2.76 1.22 -4.57
C GLU A 160 3.49 1.21 -5.91
N VAL A 161 3.08 0.33 -6.82
CA VAL A 161 3.50 0.39 -8.23
C VAL A 161 2.52 1.27 -9.01
N TYR A 162 2.96 1.80 -10.16
CA TYR A 162 2.10 2.62 -11.02
C TYR A 162 1.99 1.99 -12.41
N PRO A 163 0.97 1.13 -12.63
CA PRO A 163 0.80 0.41 -13.90
C PRO A 163 0.41 1.31 -15.09
N ASP A 164 -0.14 2.50 -14.83
CA ASP A 164 -0.53 3.46 -15.87
C ASP A 164 0.66 4.31 -16.38
N SER A 165 1.86 4.11 -15.81
CA SER A 165 3.07 4.74 -16.33
C SER A 165 3.33 4.35 -17.80
N PRO A 166 3.66 5.32 -18.68
CA PRO A 166 4.01 5.02 -20.07
C PRO A 166 5.29 4.18 -20.21
N THR A 167 6.09 4.07 -19.14
CA THR A 167 7.35 3.32 -19.11
C THR A 167 7.27 2.03 -18.29
N ALA A 168 6.16 1.75 -17.62
CA ALA A 168 5.92 0.51 -16.90
C ALA A 168 5.13 -0.48 -17.76
N THR A 169 5.41 -1.76 -17.54
CA THR A 169 4.61 -2.87 -18.07
C THR A 169 4.15 -3.72 -16.88
N PRO A 170 3.12 -4.58 -17.02
CA PRO A 170 2.74 -5.50 -15.96
C PRO A 170 3.90 -6.34 -15.43
N GLU A 171 4.81 -6.76 -16.31
CA GLU A 171 6.03 -7.48 -15.93
C GLU A 171 6.96 -6.62 -15.06
N ILE A 172 7.16 -5.35 -15.41
CA ILE A 172 7.97 -4.41 -14.62
C ILE A 172 7.32 -4.20 -13.24
N CYS A 173 6.01 -4.00 -13.18
CA CYS A 173 5.29 -3.84 -11.92
C CYS A 173 5.46 -5.08 -11.02
N ASN A 174 5.27 -6.28 -11.56
CA ASN A 174 5.46 -7.52 -10.82
C ASN A 174 6.91 -7.67 -10.31
N ARG A 175 7.90 -7.38 -11.15
CA ARG A 175 9.32 -7.44 -10.76
C ARG A 175 9.68 -6.39 -9.71
N ALA A 176 9.08 -5.21 -9.76
CA ALA A 176 9.26 -4.18 -8.73
C ALA A 176 8.74 -4.64 -7.37
N GLN A 177 7.57 -5.29 -7.34
CA GLN A 177 7.02 -5.88 -6.12
C GLN A 177 7.92 -6.99 -5.55
N VAL A 178 8.47 -7.86 -6.42
CA VAL A 178 9.44 -8.89 -6.00
C VAL A 178 10.71 -8.24 -5.44
N ALA A 179 11.26 -7.24 -6.15
CA ALA A 179 12.45 -6.51 -5.69
C ALA A 179 12.23 -5.82 -4.34
N ALA A 180 11.02 -5.32 -4.08
CA ALA A 180 10.68 -4.73 -2.79
C ALA A 180 10.76 -5.77 -1.66
N VAL A 181 10.23 -6.97 -1.87
CA VAL A 181 10.32 -8.08 -0.90
C VAL A 181 11.78 -8.49 -0.69
N GLU A 182 12.54 -8.64 -1.77
CA GLU A 182 13.97 -9.01 -1.72
C GLU A 182 14.78 -7.95 -0.95
N GLY A 183 14.57 -6.66 -1.22
CA GLY A 183 15.23 -5.57 -0.52
C GLY A 183 14.99 -5.57 0.97
N ALA A 184 13.74 -5.82 1.37
CA ALA A 184 13.38 -5.95 2.78
C ALA A 184 14.08 -7.15 3.44
N LEU A 185 14.03 -8.32 2.81
CA LEU A 185 14.65 -9.54 3.34
C LEU A 185 16.17 -9.42 3.42
N GLN A 186 16.82 -8.86 2.40
CA GLN A 186 18.27 -8.62 2.40
C GLN A 186 18.69 -7.67 3.52
N HIS A 187 17.84 -6.69 3.88
CA HIS A 187 18.12 -5.77 4.98
C HIS A 187 18.01 -6.45 6.34
N LEU A 188 16.98 -7.30 6.52
CA LEU A 188 16.64 -7.90 7.81
C LEU A 188 17.41 -9.18 8.14
N LEU A 189 17.94 -9.89 7.13
CA LEU A 189 18.62 -11.17 7.29
C LEU A 189 20.16 -11.05 7.27
N LYS A 190 20.67 -9.84 7.33
CA LYS A 190 22.11 -9.56 7.54
C LYS A 190 22.44 -9.74 9.02
#